data_3164238600ff24ed7541cc3743df557f
#
_entry.id   3164238600ff24ed7541cc3743df557f
#
_cell.length_a   1.000
_cell.length_b   1.000
_cell.length_c   1.000
_cell.angle_alpha   90.00
_cell.angle_beta   90.00
_cell.angle_gamma   90.00
#
_symmetry.space_group_name_H-M   'P 1'
#
loop_
_entity.id
_entity.type
_entity.pdbx_description
1 polymer ?
#
loop_
_entity_poly.entity_id
_entity_poly.type
_entity_poly.pdbx_seq_one_letter_code
_entity_poly.pdbx_strand_id
1 'polypeptide(L)'
;MEQMSCTARFIRPFVRLLASYPERSDLKLDRVQTIDPDSRVSLHLAYDTVQAWVKRTGDADLGLKAGRNTCVGSAGALEFAMRSANTLREAIALGQRYHAMLSDALVPRLEITGNLAVIRDWAVTPGKVAPPWPPHGAAGRRRTNPDISRS
;
A
#
# COMPACT_ATOMS: atom_id res chain seq x y z
N MET A 1 4.64 23.50 -8.75
CA MET A 1 5.18 22.18 -8.37
C MET A 1 4.00 21.34 -7.93
N GLU A 2 3.59 20.39 -8.74
CA GLU A 2 2.40 19.58 -8.49
C GLU A 2 2.66 18.69 -7.27
N GLN A 3 1.83 18.82 -6.25
CA GLN A 3 2.00 18.10 -5.01
C GLN A 3 1.43 16.68 -5.19
N MET A 4 2.28 15.66 -5.15
CA MET A 4 1.86 14.27 -5.24
C MET A 4 0.83 13.93 -4.17
N SER A 5 -0.16 13.15 -4.56
CA SER A 5 -1.29 12.79 -3.73
C SER A 5 -1.61 11.30 -3.77
N CYS A 6 -2.30 10.83 -2.77
CA CYS A 6 -2.91 9.50 -2.74
C CYS A 6 -4.34 9.59 -2.20
N THR A 7 -5.13 8.55 -2.39
CA THR A 7 -6.45 8.49 -1.75
C THR A 7 -6.31 8.20 -0.25
N ALA A 8 -7.26 8.67 0.55
CA ALA A 8 -7.32 8.37 1.97
C ALA A 8 -7.46 6.86 2.25
N ARG A 9 -7.81 6.05 1.24
CA ARG A 9 -7.81 4.58 1.31
C ARG A 9 -6.45 4.01 1.76
N PHE A 10 -5.34 4.69 1.43
CA PHE A 10 -3.99 4.27 1.80
C PHE A 10 -3.74 4.21 3.31
N ILE A 11 -4.33 5.12 4.07
CA ILE A 11 -4.14 5.21 5.52
C ILE A 11 -5.20 4.46 6.34
N ARG A 12 -6.33 4.11 5.73
CA ARG A 12 -7.42 3.41 6.42
C ARG A 12 -7.06 2.06 7.04
N PRO A 13 -6.25 1.18 6.41
CA PRO A 13 -5.82 -0.07 7.03
C PRO A 13 -5.08 0.16 8.36
N PHE A 14 -4.28 1.22 8.43
CA PHE A 14 -3.60 1.62 9.68
C PHE A 14 -4.60 2.06 10.73
N VAL A 15 -5.57 2.88 10.37
CA VAL A 15 -6.61 3.36 11.31
C VAL A 15 -7.38 2.19 11.91
N ARG A 16 -7.78 1.22 11.08
CA ARG A 16 -8.47 0.00 11.57
C ARG A 16 -7.60 -0.82 12.53
N LEU A 17 -6.32 -1.01 12.18
CA LEU A 17 -5.38 -1.72 13.04
C LEU A 17 -5.19 -0.99 14.37
N LEU A 18 -4.92 0.30 14.32
CA LEU A 18 -4.62 1.14 15.48
C LEU A 18 -5.82 1.33 16.41
N ALA A 19 -7.05 1.13 15.92
CA ALA A 19 -8.24 1.17 16.75
C ALA A 19 -8.23 0.14 17.90
N SER A 20 -7.43 -0.92 17.77
CA SER A 20 -7.24 -1.96 18.79
C SER A 20 -6.03 -1.72 19.71
N TYR A 21 -5.24 -0.66 19.46
CA TYR A 21 -4.06 -0.35 20.27
C TYR A 21 -4.46 0.38 21.55
N PRO A 22 -3.76 0.13 22.68
CA PRO A 22 -4.05 0.81 23.97
C PRO A 22 -3.94 2.34 23.88
N GLU A 23 -2.98 2.84 23.09
CA GLU A 23 -2.67 4.26 22.92
C GLU A 23 -3.56 4.98 21.90
N ARG A 24 -4.69 4.36 21.48
CA ARG A 24 -5.54 4.88 20.39
C ARG A 24 -6.01 6.33 20.60
N SER A 25 -6.21 6.75 21.86
CA SER A 25 -6.63 8.12 22.20
C SER A 25 -5.61 9.16 21.76
N ASP A 26 -4.33 8.83 21.85
CA ASP A 26 -3.23 9.74 21.53
C ASP A 26 -2.92 9.78 20.02
N LEU A 27 -3.45 8.83 19.27
CA LEU A 27 -3.17 8.66 17.83
C LEU A 27 -4.05 9.56 16.95
N LYS A 28 -5.04 10.26 17.53
CA LYS A 28 -5.97 11.17 16.83
C LYS A 28 -6.63 10.53 15.61
N LEU A 29 -6.99 9.25 15.72
CA LEU A 29 -7.57 8.45 14.62
C LEU A 29 -8.88 9.02 14.09
N ASP A 30 -9.67 9.67 14.96
CA ASP A 30 -10.98 10.22 14.61
C ASP A 30 -10.90 11.22 13.46
N ARG A 31 -9.83 12.02 13.41
CA ARG A 31 -9.61 12.97 12.31
C ARG A 31 -9.44 12.29 10.95
N VAL A 32 -8.87 11.10 10.94
CA VAL A 32 -8.63 10.35 9.69
C VAL A 32 -9.85 9.49 9.34
N GLN A 33 -10.59 9.00 10.33
CA GLN A 33 -11.80 8.20 10.11
C GLN A 33 -12.91 8.98 9.40
N THR A 34 -12.99 10.29 9.62
CA THR A 34 -14.00 11.17 9.01
C THR A 34 -13.70 11.55 7.57
N ILE A 35 -12.46 11.32 7.08
CA ILE A 35 -12.09 11.63 5.71
C ILE A 35 -12.76 10.63 4.76
N ASP A 36 -13.39 11.13 3.70
CA ASP A 36 -13.91 10.29 2.62
C ASP A 36 -12.78 9.41 2.06
N PRO A 37 -12.98 8.08 1.93
CA PRO A 37 -11.95 7.16 1.42
C PRO A 37 -11.39 7.55 0.06
N ASP A 38 -12.19 8.14 -0.80
CA ASP A 38 -11.82 8.51 -2.16
C ASP A 38 -11.23 9.93 -2.26
N SER A 39 -11.28 10.70 -1.17
CA SER A 39 -10.63 12.01 -1.13
C SER A 39 -9.12 11.89 -1.34
N ARG A 40 -8.59 12.82 -2.15
CA ARG A 40 -7.14 12.94 -2.35
C ARG A 40 -6.51 13.66 -1.17
N VAL A 41 -5.47 13.08 -0.62
CA VAL A 41 -4.64 13.64 0.45
C VAL A 41 -3.21 13.79 -0.04
N SER A 42 -2.52 14.80 0.47
CA SER A 42 -1.09 14.94 0.18
C SER A 42 -0.36 13.66 0.60
N LEU A 43 0.45 13.13 -0.31
CA LEU A 43 1.28 11.97 -0.03
C LEU A 43 2.21 12.21 1.16
N HIS A 44 2.78 13.40 1.24
CA HIS A 44 3.64 13.81 2.35
C HIS A 44 2.91 13.73 3.69
N LEU A 45 1.68 14.28 3.74
CA LEU A 45 0.85 14.21 4.94
C LEU A 45 0.52 12.76 5.33
N ALA A 46 0.19 11.91 4.35
CA ALA A 46 -0.08 10.50 4.59
C ALA A 46 1.15 9.79 5.19
N TYR A 47 2.32 10.06 4.65
CA TYR A 47 3.60 9.54 5.15
C TYR A 47 3.90 9.99 6.56
N ASP A 48 3.86 11.28 6.82
CA ASP A 48 4.14 11.86 8.13
C ASP A 48 3.20 11.30 9.20
N THR A 49 1.93 11.11 8.82
CA THR A 49 0.92 10.51 9.70
C THR A 49 1.30 9.08 10.08
N VAL A 50 1.63 8.24 9.10
CA VAL A 50 2.04 6.84 9.35
C VAL A 50 3.34 6.79 10.16
N GLN A 51 4.32 7.63 9.84
CA GLN A 51 5.58 7.70 10.58
C GLN A 51 5.36 8.12 12.05
N ALA A 52 4.47 9.07 12.28
CA ALA A 52 4.11 9.48 13.63
C ALA A 52 3.47 8.32 14.42
N TRP A 53 2.64 7.51 13.76
CA TRP A 53 2.04 6.32 14.40
C TRP A 53 3.08 5.24 14.70
N VAL A 54 3.97 4.93 13.76
CA VAL A 54 5.09 3.98 13.99
C VAL A 54 5.93 4.45 15.18
N LYS A 55 6.29 5.73 15.23
CA LYS A 55 7.09 6.28 16.32
C LYS A 55 6.38 6.22 17.67
N ARG A 56 5.07 6.45 17.70
CA ARG A 56 4.28 6.43 18.95
C ARG A 56 4.02 5.03 19.46
N THR A 57 3.73 4.10 18.59
CA THR A 57 3.47 2.70 18.97
C THR A 57 4.75 1.90 19.21
N GLY A 58 5.89 2.39 18.73
CA GLY A 58 7.15 1.63 18.72
C GLY A 58 7.11 0.38 17.82
N ASP A 59 6.05 0.23 17.00
CA ASP A 59 5.83 -0.95 16.18
C ASP A 59 6.40 -0.74 14.77
N ALA A 60 7.63 -1.24 14.55
CA ALA A 60 8.30 -1.15 13.26
C ALA A 60 7.58 -1.92 12.14
N ASP A 61 6.76 -2.92 12.49
CA ASP A 61 6.01 -3.76 11.55
C ASP A 61 4.58 -3.27 11.31
N LEU A 62 4.25 -2.06 11.75
CA LEU A 62 2.90 -1.49 11.67
C LEU A 62 2.34 -1.55 10.24
N GLY A 63 3.17 -1.24 9.23
CA GLY A 63 2.78 -1.30 7.83
C GLY A 63 2.44 -2.71 7.35
N LEU A 64 3.25 -3.70 7.74
CA LEU A 64 3.00 -5.10 7.41
C LEU A 64 1.70 -5.60 8.06
N LYS A 65 1.49 -5.27 9.32
CA LYS A 65 0.28 -5.61 10.06
C LYS A 65 -0.96 -4.93 9.45
N ALA A 66 -0.87 -3.65 9.07
CA ALA A 66 -1.94 -2.93 8.39
C ALA A 66 -2.28 -3.59 7.05
N GLY A 67 -1.29 -3.98 6.26
CA GLY A 67 -1.48 -4.71 5.01
C GLY A 67 -2.20 -6.05 5.21
N ARG A 68 -1.85 -6.81 6.24
CA ARG A 68 -2.53 -8.08 6.57
C ARG A 68 -3.99 -7.90 7.01
N ASN A 69 -4.33 -6.75 7.56
CA ASN A 69 -5.68 -6.38 7.99
C ASN A 69 -6.47 -5.65 6.89
N THR A 70 -5.94 -5.59 5.66
CA THR A 70 -6.65 -4.98 4.53
C THR A 70 -7.86 -5.84 4.15
N CYS A 71 -9.04 -5.23 4.15
CA CYS A 71 -10.29 -5.89 3.81
C CYS A 71 -10.59 -5.76 2.32
N VAL A 72 -11.42 -6.68 1.80
CA VAL A 72 -11.99 -6.59 0.45
C VAL A 72 -12.69 -5.25 0.28
N GLY A 73 -12.47 -4.58 -0.86
CA GLY A 73 -13.00 -3.25 -1.16
C GLY A 73 -12.12 -2.10 -0.67
N SER A 74 -10.99 -2.38 0.00
CA SER A 74 -10.09 -1.34 0.51
C SER A 74 -9.51 -0.46 -0.58
N ALA A 75 -9.23 -1.01 -1.77
CA ALA A 75 -8.76 -0.27 -2.94
C ALA A 75 -9.91 0.24 -3.85
N GLY A 76 -11.16 0.16 -3.38
CA GLY A 76 -12.32 0.67 -4.12
C GLY A 76 -12.56 -0.02 -5.45
N ALA A 77 -13.01 0.75 -6.45
CA ALA A 77 -13.37 0.23 -7.78
C ALA A 77 -12.22 -0.53 -8.47
N LEU A 78 -10.96 -0.10 -8.26
CA LEU A 78 -9.80 -0.77 -8.84
C LEU A 78 -9.67 -2.20 -8.34
N GLU A 79 -9.92 -2.45 -7.06
CA GLU A 79 -9.85 -3.81 -6.51
C GLU A 79 -10.90 -4.73 -7.16
N PHE A 80 -12.12 -4.24 -7.35
CA PHE A 80 -13.16 -5.03 -8.02
C PHE A 80 -12.80 -5.33 -9.47
N ALA A 81 -12.25 -4.35 -10.20
CA ALA A 81 -11.75 -4.57 -11.56
C ALA A 81 -10.64 -5.63 -11.59
N MET A 82 -9.67 -5.56 -10.68
CA MET A 82 -8.60 -6.55 -10.59
C MET A 82 -9.12 -7.96 -10.24
N ARG A 83 -10.13 -8.04 -9.37
CA ARG A 83 -10.75 -9.32 -8.98
C ARG A 83 -11.59 -9.96 -10.10
N SER A 84 -12.10 -9.16 -11.03
CA SER A 84 -12.84 -9.67 -12.21
C SER A 84 -11.94 -10.18 -13.33
N ALA A 85 -10.63 -10.02 -13.21
CA ALA A 85 -9.67 -10.52 -14.19
C ALA A 85 -9.60 -12.06 -14.16
N ASN A 86 -9.43 -12.67 -15.33
CA ASN A 86 -9.35 -14.13 -15.46
C ASN A 86 -8.00 -14.69 -14.98
N THR A 87 -6.95 -13.86 -14.99
CA THR A 87 -5.60 -14.27 -14.60
C THR A 87 -4.96 -13.24 -13.68
N LEU A 88 -4.00 -13.70 -12.88
CA LEU A 88 -3.20 -12.79 -12.03
C LEU A 88 -2.43 -11.75 -12.86
N ARG A 89 -1.95 -12.13 -14.05
CA ARG A 89 -1.29 -11.22 -14.99
C ARG A 89 -2.22 -10.08 -15.42
N GLU A 90 -3.46 -10.40 -15.78
CA GLU A 90 -4.47 -9.39 -16.14
C GLU A 90 -4.81 -8.50 -14.96
N ALA A 91 -4.99 -9.06 -13.76
CA ALA A 91 -5.22 -8.31 -12.55
C ALA A 91 -4.10 -7.30 -12.28
N ILE A 92 -2.83 -7.73 -12.38
CA ILE A 92 -1.68 -6.85 -12.20
C ILE A 92 -1.64 -5.77 -13.29
N ALA A 93 -1.93 -6.12 -14.55
CA ALA A 93 -1.97 -5.15 -15.65
C ALA A 93 -3.04 -4.06 -15.42
N LEU A 94 -4.23 -4.43 -14.89
CA LEU A 94 -5.24 -3.46 -14.48
C LEU A 94 -4.74 -2.56 -13.35
N GLY A 95 -4.09 -3.14 -12.33
CA GLY A 95 -3.46 -2.38 -11.25
C GLY A 95 -2.43 -1.38 -11.78
N GLN A 96 -1.56 -1.80 -12.70
CA GLN A 96 -0.57 -0.94 -13.34
C GLN A 96 -1.23 0.19 -14.15
N ARG A 97 -2.26 -0.12 -14.92
CA ARG A 97 -2.95 0.85 -15.78
C ARG A 97 -3.67 1.93 -14.99
N TYR A 98 -4.26 1.56 -13.86
CA TYR A 98 -5.15 2.43 -13.11
C TYR A 98 -4.60 2.83 -11.73
N HIS A 99 -3.30 2.62 -11.45
CA HIS A 99 -2.69 2.94 -10.16
C HIS A 99 -2.90 4.41 -9.75
N ALA A 100 -2.95 5.33 -10.72
CA ALA A 100 -3.17 6.75 -10.47
C ALA A 100 -4.52 7.04 -9.79
N MET A 101 -5.50 6.13 -9.88
CA MET A 101 -6.74 6.24 -9.10
C MET A 101 -6.46 6.20 -7.58
N LEU A 102 -5.40 5.52 -7.17
CA LEU A 102 -5.02 5.39 -5.76
C LEU A 102 -3.89 6.33 -5.37
N SER A 103 -2.88 6.48 -6.22
CA SER A 103 -1.70 7.29 -5.90
C SER A 103 -0.99 7.76 -7.15
N ASP A 104 -0.55 9.02 -7.16
CA ASP A 104 0.28 9.58 -8.23
C ASP A 104 1.75 9.18 -8.10
N ALA A 105 2.14 8.71 -6.92
CA ALA A 105 3.54 8.51 -6.57
C ALA A 105 4.03 7.06 -6.70
N LEU A 106 3.11 6.09 -6.74
CA LEU A 106 3.46 4.67 -6.81
C LEU A 106 3.12 4.12 -8.17
N VAL A 107 4.11 3.67 -8.90
CA VAL A 107 3.95 3.06 -10.23
C VAL A 107 4.39 1.59 -10.14
N PRO A 108 3.45 0.66 -9.95
CA PRO A 108 3.80 -0.76 -9.90
C PRO A 108 4.26 -1.25 -11.27
N ARG A 109 5.34 -2.04 -11.31
CA ARG A 109 5.83 -2.70 -12.51
C ARG A 109 5.96 -4.20 -12.29
N LEU A 110 5.44 -4.97 -13.24
CA LEU A 110 5.62 -6.41 -13.29
C LEU A 110 6.78 -6.75 -14.22
N GLU A 111 7.80 -7.40 -13.68
CA GLU A 111 8.93 -7.94 -14.42
C GLU A 111 8.84 -9.47 -14.38
N ILE A 112 8.98 -10.12 -15.55
CA ILE A 112 8.94 -11.58 -15.66
C ILE A 112 10.25 -12.05 -16.29
N THR A 113 10.95 -12.93 -15.58
CA THR A 113 12.18 -13.55 -16.07
C THR A 113 12.11 -15.05 -15.84
N GLY A 114 11.93 -15.81 -16.91
CA GLY A 114 11.71 -17.25 -16.83
C GLY A 114 10.45 -17.56 -16.03
N ASN A 115 10.59 -18.31 -14.94
CA ASN A 115 9.50 -18.69 -14.02
C ASN A 115 9.35 -17.74 -12.82
N LEU A 116 10.08 -16.62 -12.80
CA LEU A 116 10.03 -15.64 -11.72
C LEU A 116 9.24 -14.41 -12.16
N ALA A 117 8.25 -14.02 -11.37
CA ALA A 117 7.52 -12.77 -11.50
C ALA A 117 7.83 -11.86 -10.31
N VAL A 118 8.26 -10.64 -10.57
CA VAL A 118 8.59 -9.64 -9.56
C VAL A 118 7.75 -8.40 -9.78
N ILE A 119 7.04 -7.96 -8.75
CA ILE A 119 6.36 -6.67 -8.75
C ILE A 119 7.30 -5.68 -8.07
N ARG A 120 7.62 -4.60 -8.76
CA ARG A 120 8.40 -3.47 -8.23
C ARG A 120 7.51 -2.25 -8.16
N ASP A 121 7.47 -1.63 -7.00
CA ASP A 121 6.85 -0.33 -6.83
C ASP A 121 7.93 0.75 -6.91
N TRP A 122 7.80 1.63 -7.89
CA TRP A 122 8.67 2.79 -8.02
C TRP A 122 7.96 4.00 -7.42
N ALA A 123 8.57 4.57 -6.39
CA ALA A 123 8.15 5.89 -5.94
C ALA A 123 8.66 6.92 -6.97
N VAL A 124 7.73 7.55 -7.67
CA VAL A 124 8.06 8.72 -8.50
C VAL A 124 8.29 9.89 -7.56
N THR A 125 9.51 10.08 -7.12
CA THR A 125 9.88 11.22 -6.27
C THR A 125 10.64 12.24 -7.06
N PRO A 126 10.09 13.44 -7.27
CA PRO A 126 10.92 14.61 -7.57
C PRO A 126 11.68 14.99 -6.27
N GLY A 127 12.93 14.56 -6.15
CA GLY A 127 13.85 15.00 -5.11
C GLY A 127 13.51 14.54 -3.68
N LYS A 128 14.18 13.51 -3.22
CA LYS A 128 14.37 13.15 -1.82
C LYS A 128 13.11 12.85 -0.98
N VAL A 129 12.36 11.86 -1.32
CA VAL A 129 11.68 11.06 -0.32
C VAL A 129 12.22 9.66 -0.41
N ALA A 130 13.18 9.31 0.42
CA ALA A 130 13.48 7.91 0.67
C ALA A 130 12.17 7.23 1.09
N PRO A 131 11.85 6.04 0.57
CA PRO A 131 10.69 5.31 1.07
C PRO A 131 10.81 5.22 2.58
N PRO A 132 9.73 5.46 3.33
CA PRO A 132 9.77 5.45 4.80
C PRO A 132 9.95 4.06 5.39
N TRP A 133 9.96 3.07 4.55
CA TRP A 133 10.33 1.72 4.93
C TRP A 133 11.84 1.64 4.93
N PRO A 134 12.48 1.40 6.09
CA PRO A 134 13.83 0.91 6.04
C PRO A 134 13.81 -0.26 5.06
N PRO A 135 14.81 -0.40 4.16
CA PRO A 135 14.92 -1.59 3.36
C PRO A 135 14.92 -2.74 4.36
N HIS A 136 13.76 -3.38 4.53
CA HIS A 136 13.70 -4.61 5.29
C HIS A 136 14.75 -5.46 4.66
N GLY A 137 15.80 -5.71 5.45
CA GLY A 137 17.00 -6.34 4.97
C GLY A 137 16.61 -7.49 4.09
N ALA A 138 17.25 -7.62 2.95
CA ALA A 138 16.94 -8.53 1.85
C ALA A 138 16.88 -10.02 2.29
N ALA A 139 15.99 -10.32 3.22
CA ALA A 139 15.50 -11.62 3.57
C ALA A 139 14.26 -11.90 2.74
N GLY A 140 14.39 -11.70 1.43
CA GLY A 140 13.46 -12.24 0.46
C GLY A 140 13.47 -13.75 0.57
N ARG A 141 12.65 -14.30 1.46
CA ARG A 141 12.31 -15.72 1.42
C ARG A 141 11.65 -15.96 0.08
N ARG A 142 12.40 -16.55 -0.84
CA ARG A 142 11.89 -17.14 -2.06
C ARG A 142 10.81 -18.15 -1.65
N ARG A 143 9.55 -17.77 -1.77
CA ARG A 143 8.50 -18.77 -1.83
C ARG A 143 8.53 -19.32 -3.26
N THR A 144 9.27 -20.38 -3.46
CA THR A 144 9.08 -21.26 -4.59
C THR A 144 7.74 -21.94 -4.36
N ASN A 145 6.75 -21.60 -5.17
CA ASN A 145 5.50 -22.35 -5.22
C ASN A 145 5.73 -23.53 -6.19
N PRO A 146 5.74 -24.79 -5.74
CA PRO A 146 6.04 -25.94 -6.58
C PRO A 146 4.88 -26.37 -7.50
N ASP A 147 3.72 -25.71 -7.46
CA ASP A 147 2.48 -26.19 -8.11
C ASP A 147 2.04 -25.45 -9.38
N ILE A 148 2.94 -24.77 -10.12
CA ILE A 148 2.58 -24.18 -11.42
C ILE A 148 3.06 -25.06 -12.61
N SER A 149 3.23 -26.35 -12.42
CA SER A 149 3.55 -27.25 -13.52
C SER A 149 2.47 -28.30 -13.72
N ARG A 150 1.23 -27.91 -14.03
CA ARG A 150 0.22 -28.75 -14.67
C ARG A 150 -1.00 -27.90 -15.03
N SER A 151 -1.04 -27.41 -16.25
CA SER A 151 -2.13 -27.35 -17.21
C SER A 151 -1.74 -26.48 -18.38
#